data_671f3fb1120297a93da04650d94ade21
#
_entry.id   671f3fb1120297a93da04650d94ade21
#
_cell.length_a   1.000
_cell.length_b   1.000
_cell.length_c   1.000
_cell.angle_alpha   90.00
_cell.angle_beta   90.00
_cell.angle_gamma   90.00
#
_symmetry.space_group_name_H-M   'P 1'
#
loop_
_entity.id
_entity.type
_entity.pdbx_description
1 polymer ?
#
loop_
_entity_poly.entity_id
_entity_poly.type
_entity_poly.pdbx_seq_one_letter_code
_entity_poly.pdbx_strand_id
1 'polypeptide(L)'
;LSLEPLQRTLIGRRLLQVSRESLRRIFFLSYAWRLTHKKKFLARCEDELLTVSKFNDWNPSHFLDVAEMTMAVSIGYDWLFNDLQAKSREVISKAIIEKGLTPSQDSKYNGWLRGSNNWNQVCNAGITFGALAVYESQPAASLALIERAIKSIAIPMKEYAPDGNYKEGYSYWGYGTSFNVLFNNVLEKIFGTDFNLNSQPGFMQTASFYENLIGPSGQPFSYSDCGGIEGLQPAMFWFADKLKDPSLLFIEKKYLQTSKFNVKSNRLLPAAMLWANGISVKDIKEPAQKIWNGNGGNEVTMMRTSWWGGKEIYVGYKGGSPSVSHGHMDAGSFV
;
A
#
# COMPACT_ATOMS: atom_id res chain seq x y z
N LEU A 1 2.80 -13.49 -15.26
CA LEU A 1 3.42 -13.98 -14.03
C LEU A 1 4.45 -15.05 -14.40
N SER A 2 5.61 -15.09 -13.70
CA SER A 2 6.60 -16.15 -13.87
C SER A 2 6.01 -17.52 -13.50
N LEU A 3 6.47 -18.58 -14.17
CA LEU A 3 6.10 -19.97 -13.86
C LEU A 3 7.02 -20.58 -12.80
N GLU A 4 8.17 -19.98 -12.56
CA GLU A 4 9.13 -20.48 -11.57
C GLU A 4 8.53 -20.41 -10.15
N PRO A 5 8.63 -21.48 -9.37
CA PRO A 5 8.19 -21.50 -7.98
C PRO A 5 8.95 -20.46 -7.16
N LEU A 6 8.26 -19.82 -6.23
CA LEU A 6 8.90 -18.92 -5.28
C LEU A 6 9.82 -19.71 -4.34
N GLN A 7 10.99 -19.15 -4.09
CA GLN A 7 11.97 -19.70 -3.17
C GLN A 7 12.24 -18.73 -2.02
N ARG A 8 12.49 -19.25 -0.82
CA ARG A 8 12.86 -18.42 0.34
C ARG A 8 14.29 -17.94 0.18
N THR A 9 14.49 -16.91 -0.64
CA THR A 9 15.82 -16.33 -0.93
C THR A 9 15.92 -14.95 -0.32
N LEU A 10 16.92 -14.71 0.51
CA LEU A 10 17.19 -13.41 1.09
C LEU A 10 18.11 -12.60 0.18
N ILE A 11 17.80 -11.30 0.02
CA ILE A 11 18.72 -10.31 -0.54
C ILE A 11 19.24 -9.46 0.63
N GLY A 12 20.52 -9.64 0.96
CA GLY A 12 21.05 -9.18 2.24
C GLY A 12 20.29 -9.86 3.39
N ARG A 13 19.61 -9.06 4.24
CA ARG A 13 18.80 -9.57 5.35
C ARG A 13 17.29 -9.57 5.09
N ARG A 14 16.86 -9.35 3.81
CA ARG A 14 15.45 -9.10 3.47
C ARG A 14 14.88 -10.20 2.58
N LEU A 15 13.70 -10.69 2.95
CA LEU A 15 12.85 -11.55 2.11
C LEU A 15 11.86 -10.73 1.28
N LEU A 16 11.89 -9.40 1.40
CA LEU A 16 10.87 -8.47 0.94
C LEU A 16 10.53 -8.60 -0.54
N GLN A 17 11.53 -8.87 -1.40
CA GLN A 17 11.28 -9.08 -2.82
C GLN A 17 10.40 -10.32 -3.07
N VAL A 18 10.64 -11.39 -2.33
CA VAL A 18 9.84 -12.62 -2.42
C VAL A 18 8.43 -12.37 -1.89
N SER A 19 8.29 -11.67 -0.76
CA SER A 19 6.98 -11.33 -0.18
C SER A 19 6.16 -10.46 -1.13
N ARG A 20 6.78 -9.48 -1.77
CA ARG A 20 6.14 -8.61 -2.78
C ARG A 20 5.71 -9.38 -4.03
N GLU A 21 6.55 -10.28 -4.52
CA GLU A 21 6.19 -11.12 -5.66
C GLU A 21 5.09 -12.12 -5.29
N SER A 22 5.08 -12.64 -4.06
CA SER A 22 3.99 -13.47 -3.53
C SER A 22 2.67 -12.69 -3.53
N LEU A 23 2.68 -11.46 -3.02
CA LEU A 23 1.52 -10.59 -3.01
C LEU A 23 1.03 -10.30 -4.43
N ARG A 24 1.94 -10.00 -5.36
CA ARG A 24 1.59 -9.78 -6.76
C ARG A 24 0.94 -11.01 -7.38
N ARG A 25 1.55 -12.18 -7.25
CA ARG A 25 1.05 -13.42 -7.87
C ARG A 25 -0.29 -13.84 -7.29
N ILE A 26 -0.39 -13.93 -5.97
CA ILE A 26 -1.57 -14.42 -5.29
C ILE A 26 -2.76 -13.47 -5.50
N PHE A 27 -2.55 -12.15 -5.38
CA PHE A 27 -3.61 -11.18 -5.56
C PHE A 27 -4.13 -11.15 -7.01
N PHE A 28 -3.26 -11.22 -8.02
CA PHE A 28 -3.67 -11.29 -9.42
C PHE A 28 -4.39 -12.60 -9.76
N LEU A 29 -3.91 -13.73 -9.24
CA LEU A 29 -4.50 -15.03 -9.54
C LEU A 29 -5.86 -15.21 -8.88
N SER A 30 -5.99 -14.81 -7.61
CA SER A 30 -7.28 -14.85 -6.90
C SER A 30 -8.29 -13.89 -7.52
N TYR A 31 -7.87 -12.67 -7.91
CA TYR A 31 -8.72 -11.74 -8.64
C TYR A 31 -9.17 -12.31 -10.01
N ALA A 32 -8.23 -12.88 -10.77
CA ALA A 32 -8.55 -13.50 -12.07
C ALA A 32 -9.51 -14.71 -11.91
N TRP A 33 -9.36 -15.49 -10.85
CA TRP A 33 -10.30 -16.56 -10.52
C TRP A 33 -11.71 -16.01 -10.24
N ARG A 34 -11.82 -15.03 -9.34
CA ARG A 34 -13.10 -14.39 -8.99
C ARG A 34 -13.83 -13.80 -10.19
N LEU A 35 -13.11 -13.26 -11.18
CA LEU A 35 -13.68 -12.68 -12.38
C LEU A 35 -14.06 -13.71 -13.45
N THR A 36 -13.29 -14.81 -13.57
CA THR A 36 -13.39 -15.66 -14.76
C THR A 36 -13.81 -17.09 -14.47
N HIS A 37 -13.70 -17.54 -13.22
CA HIS A 37 -13.89 -18.93 -12.78
C HIS A 37 -13.09 -19.97 -13.58
N LYS A 38 -11.97 -19.55 -14.21
CA LYS A 38 -11.09 -20.47 -14.95
C LYS A 38 -10.19 -21.23 -13.99
N LYS A 39 -10.39 -22.55 -13.88
CA LYS A 39 -9.67 -23.44 -12.95
C LYS A 39 -8.15 -23.28 -12.93
N LYS A 40 -7.53 -22.90 -14.06
CA LYS A 40 -6.08 -22.66 -14.13
C LYS A 40 -5.61 -21.57 -13.16
N PHE A 41 -6.43 -20.54 -12.88
CA PHE A 41 -6.07 -19.47 -11.95
C PHE A 41 -6.18 -19.93 -10.51
N LEU A 42 -7.23 -20.71 -10.18
CA LEU A 42 -7.40 -21.32 -8.87
C LEU A 42 -6.23 -22.28 -8.56
N ALA A 43 -5.98 -23.25 -9.43
CA ALA A 43 -4.91 -24.24 -9.22
C ALA A 43 -3.55 -23.56 -9.03
N ARG A 44 -3.22 -22.59 -9.89
CA ARG A 44 -1.95 -21.87 -9.75
C ARG A 44 -1.88 -21.01 -8.48
N CYS A 45 -2.99 -20.41 -8.06
CA CYS A 45 -3.01 -19.64 -6.81
C CYS A 45 -2.82 -20.55 -5.59
N GLU A 46 -3.46 -21.72 -5.57
CA GLU A 46 -3.28 -22.72 -4.53
C GLU A 46 -1.83 -23.21 -4.45
N ASP A 47 -1.17 -23.44 -5.59
CA ASP A 47 0.26 -23.81 -5.64
C ASP A 47 1.16 -22.72 -5.04
N GLU A 48 0.91 -21.44 -5.36
CA GLU A 48 1.68 -20.31 -4.80
C GLU A 48 1.46 -20.20 -3.28
N LEU A 49 0.21 -20.31 -2.83
CA LEU A 49 -0.15 -20.28 -1.40
C LEU A 49 0.55 -21.40 -0.63
N LEU A 50 0.49 -22.63 -1.13
CA LEU A 50 1.14 -23.78 -0.50
C LEU A 50 2.66 -23.67 -0.52
N THR A 51 3.25 -23.11 -1.59
CA THR A 51 4.69 -22.91 -1.70
C THR A 51 5.20 -21.99 -0.60
N VAL A 52 4.62 -20.80 -0.44
CA VAL A 52 5.09 -19.85 0.58
C VAL A 52 4.70 -20.26 2.00
N SER A 53 3.62 -21.02 2.16
CA SER A 53 3.22 -21.60 3.45
C SER A 53 4.22 -22.64 3.96
N LYS A 54 4.98 -23.28 3.09
CA LYS A 54 6.02 -24.27 3.43
C LYS A 54 7.37 -23.65 3.79
N PHE A 55 7.58 -22.35 3.60
CA PHE A 55 8.82 -21.69 4.06
C PHE A 55 8.98 -21.87 5.56
N ASN A 56 10.21 -21.98 6.06
CA ASN A 56 10.47 -22.17 7.49
C ASN A 56 9.90 -21.00 8.31
N ASP A 57 10.09 -19.78 7.83
CA ASP A 57 9.52 -18.55 8.39
C ASP A 57 9.35 -17.51 7.27
N TRP A 58 8.74 -16.36 7.60
CA TRP A 58 8.60 -15.20 6.71
C TRP A 58 9.53 -14.04 7.09
N ASN A 59 10.67 -14.34 7.71
CA ASN A 59 11.75 -13.42 8.09
C ASN A 59 11.33 -12.34 9.10
N PRO A 60 10.96 -12.70 10.35
CA PRO A 60 10.49 -11.74 11.34
C PRO A 60 11.53 -10.69 11.75
N SER A 61 12.83 -10.93 11.49
CA SER A 61 13.89 -9.95 11.74
C SER A 61 13.77 -8.68 10.87
N HIS A 62 13.02 -8.75 9.74
CA HIS A 62 12.68 -7.61 8.90
C HIS A 62 11.18 -7.63 8.65
N PHE A 63 10.39 -7.08 9.58
CA PHE A 63 8.95 -7.36 9.70
C PHE A 63 8.09 -6.92 8.51
N LEU A 64 8.57 -6.02 7.64
CA LEU A 64 7.90 -5.73 6.37
C LEU A 64 7.73 -6.99 5.49
N ASP A 65 8.69 -7.92 5.59
CA ASP A 65 8.64 -9.18 4.85
C ASP A 65 7.46 -10.04 5.32
N VAL A 66 7.30 -10.15 6.66
CA VAL A 66 6.17 -10.83 7.29
C VAL A 66 4.85 -10.17 6.91
N ALA A 67 4.80 -8.84 6.99
CA ALA A 67 3.56 -8.10 6.75
C ALA A 67 3.04 -8.27 5.32
N GLU A 68 3.91 -8.09 4.31
CA GLU A 68 3.51 -8.26 2.91
C GLU A 68 3.19 -9.73 2.58
N MET A 69 3.92 -10.68 3.14
CA MET A 69 3.63 -12.11 2.97
C MET A 69 2.30 -12.50 3.64
N THR A 70 2.05 -12.02 4.85
CA THR A 70 0.79 -12.28 5.56
C THR A 70 -0.39 -11.74 4.76
N MET A 71 -0.31 -10.51 4.26
CA MET A 71 -1.35 -9.92 3.41
C MET A 71 -1.59 -10.76 2.15
N ALA A 72 -0.51 -11.17 1.48
CA ALA A 72 -0.59 -11.99 0.26
C ALA A 72 -1.36 -13.29 0.50
N VAL A 73 -0.93 -14.03 1.53
CA VAL A 73 -1.50 -15.35 1.85
C VAL A 73 -2.94 -15.22 2.32
N SER A 74 -3.24 -14.17 3.09
CA SER A 74 -4.59 -13.90 3.61
C SER A 74 -5.58 -13.53 2.52
N ILE A 75 -5.20 -12.70 1.55
CA ILE A 75 -6.06 -12.37 0.39
C ILE A 75 -6.38 -13.65 -0.40
N GLY A 76 -5.39 -14.47 -0.69
CA GLY A 76 -5.62 -15.71 -1.42
C GLY A 76 -6.46 -16.71 -0.64
N TYR A 77 -6.20 -16.88 0.65
CA TYR A 77 -6.93 -17.77 1.53
C TYR A 77 -8.42 -17.38 1.63
N ASP A 78 -8.70 -16.11 1.90
CA ASP A 78 -10.07 -15.61 2.05
C ASP A 78 -10.84 -15.68 0.72
N TRP A 79 -10.25 -15.16 -0.36
CA TRP A 79 -10.94 -15.08 -1.65
C TRP A 79 -11.20 -16.43 -2.30
N LEU A 80 -10.39 -17.45 -1.97
CA LEU A 80 -10.51 -18.82 -2.51
C LEU A 80 -11.02 -19.83 -1.49
N PHE A 81 -11.41 -19.40 -0.29
CA PHE A 81 -11.71 -20.27 0.83
C PHE A 81 -12.63 -21.44 0.48
N ASN A 82 -13.73 -21.15 -0.22
CA ASN A 82 -14.72 -22.17 -0.60
C ASN A 82 -14.24 -23.09 -1.74
N ASP A 83 -13.22 -22.68 -2.48
CA ASP A 83 -12.71 -23.40 -3.65
C ASP A 83 -11.44 -24.21 -3.32
N LEU A 84 -10.74 -23.86 -2.23
CA LEU A 84 -9.56 -24.58 -1.75
C LEU A 84 -9.91 -25.93 -1.11
N GLN A 85 -9.05 -26.92 -1.29
CA GLN A 85 -9.17 -28.20 -0.59
C GLN A 85 -9.02 -28.02 0.93
N ALA A 86 -9.70 -28.83 1.72
CA ALA A 86 -9.65 -28.76 3.20
C ALA A 86 -8.20 -28.84 3.73
N LYS A 87 -7.39 -29.75 3.18
CA LYS A 87 -5.98 -29.90 3.56
C LYS A 87 -5.14 -28.65 3.22
N SER A 88 -5.42 -28.01 2.09
CA SER A 88 -4.74 -26.75 1.71
C SER A 88 -5.13 -25.63 2.65
N ARG A 89 -6.42 -25.52 3.01
CA ARG A 89 -6.89 -24.54 4.00
C ARG A 89 -6.20 -24.69 5.36
N GLU A 90 -6.03 -25.91 5.83
CA GLU A 90 -5.33 -26.20 7.10
C GLU A 90 -3.87 -25.72 7.05
N VAL A 91 -3.13 -26.07 6.00
CA VAL A 91 -1.73 -25.67 5.83
C VAL A 91 -1.57 -24.16 5.75
N ILE A 92 -2.46 -23.50 4.99
CA ILE A 92 -2.39 -22.05 4.74
C ILE A 92 -2.76 -21.28 6.01
N SER A 93 -3.87 -21.63 6.68
CA SER A 93 -4.30 -20.97 7.91
C SER A 93 -3.27 -21.12 9.03
N LYS A 94 -2.68 -22.31 9.18
CA LYS A 94 -1.56 -22.54 10.10
C LYS A 94 -0.38 -21.64 9.81
N ALA A 95 -0.01 -21.48 8.54
CA ALA A 95 1.10 -20.57 8.15
C ALA A 95 0.79 -19.12 8.47
N ILE A 96 -0.45 -18.64 8.24
CA ILE A 96 -0.86 -17.28 8.62
C ILE A 96 -0.67 -17.08 10.13
N ILE A 97 -1.14 -18.03 10.94
CA ILE A 97 -1.05 -17.94 12.40
C ILE A 97 0.41 -17.99 12.88
N GLU A 98 1.16 -19.02 12.49
CA GLU A 98 2.49 -19.28 13.05
C GLU A 98 3.58 -18.35 12.52
N LYS A 99 3.50 -17.96 11.23
CA LYS A 99 4.55 -17.19 10.55
C LYS A 99 4.20 -15.71 10.38
N GLY A 100 2.91 -15.38 10.42
CA GLY A 100 2.40 -14.01 10.34
C GLY A 100 2.05 -13.44 11.71
N LEU A 101 1.00 -13.99 12.33
CA LEU A 101 0.38 -13.39 13.52
C LEU A 101 1.23 -13.57 14.79
N THR A 102 1.71 -14.78 15.05
CA THR A 102 2.49 -15.09 16.27
C THR A 102 3.74 -14.21 16.39
N PRO A 103 4.59 -14.04 15.35
CA PRO A 103 5.77 -13.16 15.46
C PRO A 103 5.41 -11.70 15.71
N SER A 104 4.22 -11.23 15.34
CA SER A 104 3.78 -9.85 15.58
C SER A 104 3.53 -9.57 17.07
N GLN A 105 3.43 -10.59 17.90
CA GLN A 105 3.21 -10.47 19.33
C GLN A 105 4.51 -10.49 20.13
N ASP A 106 5.61 -10.94 19.51
CA ASP A 106 6.93 -10.94 20.14
C ASP A 106 7.54 -9.53 20.16
N SER A 107 7.87 -9.05 21.35
CA SER A 107 8.49 -7.73 21.56
C SER A 107 9.81 -7.54 20.83
N LYS A 108 10.52 -8.64 20.50
CA LYS A 108 11.74 -8.64 19.68
C LYS A 108 11.50 -8.13 18.26
N TYR A 109 10.29 -8.32 17.72
CA TYR A 109 9.99 -8.06 16.30
C TYR A 109 8.94 -6.96 16.08
N ASN A 110 8.24 -6.50 17.12
CA ASN A 110 7.08 -5.62 16.99
C ASN A 110 7.36 -4.15 17.34
N GLY A 111 8.61 -3.70 17.31
CA GLY A 111 8.97 -2.30 17.56
C GLY A 111 8.27 -1.31 16.65
N TRP A 112 7.88 -1.74 15.44
CA TRP A 112 7.13 -0.96 14.47
C TRP A 112 5.76 -0.47 14.96
N LEU A 113 5.17 -1.11 15.97
CA LEU A 113 3.91 -0.67 16.58
C LEU A 113 3.96 0.76 17.14
N ARG A 114 5.13 1.24 17.49
CA ARG A 114 5.37 2.58 18.06
C ARG A 114 5.96 3.56 17.04
N GLY A 115 6.24 3.11 15.83
CA GLY A 115 6.82 3.93 14.77
C GLY A 115 5.81 4.91 14.18
N SER A 116 6.27 6.12 13.82
CA SER A 116 5.48 7.13 13.12
C SER A 116 5.81 7.20 11.62
N ASN A 117 6.10 6.04 11.01
CA ASN A 117 6.55 5.91 9.63
C ASN A 117 5.82 4.76 8.90
N ASN A 118 6.16 4.57 7.64
CA ASN A 118 5.56 3.57 6.76
C ASN A 118 5.58 2.13 7.33
N TRP A 119 6.57 1.75 8.15
CA TRP A 119 6.62 0.42 8.76
C TRP A 119 5.39 0.12 9.61
N ASN A 120 4.95 1.09 10.41
CA ASN A 120 3.75 0.93 11.23
C ASN A 120 2.53 0.67 10.34
N GLN A 121 2.35 1.46 9.28
CA GLN A 121 1.21 1.34 8.36
C GLN A 121 1.18 -0.02 7.65
N VAL A 122 2.31 -0.43 7.09
CA VAL A 122 2.43 -1.69 6.34
C VAL A 122 2.24 -2.90 7.26
N CYS A 123 2.89 -2.89 8.43
CA CYS A 123 2.84 -4.03 9.34
C CYS A 123 1.44 -4.20 9.96
N ASN A 124 0.80 -3.11 10.39
CA ASN A 124 -0.57 -3.19 10.90
C ASN A 124 -1.55 -3.66 9.82
N ALA A 125 -1.43 -3.18 8.60
CA ALA A 125 -2.27 -3.64 7.50
C ALA A 125 -2.10 -5.14 7.25
N GLY A 126 -0.86 -5.61 7.06
CA GLY A 126 -0.59 -7.04 6.82
C GLY A 126 -1.11 -7.95 7.92
N ILE A 127 -0.86 -7.60 9.18
CA ILE A 127 -1.32 -8.40 10.34
C ILE A 127 -2.84 -8.38 10.47
N THR A 128 -3.49 -7.25 10.17
CA THR A 128 -4.97 -7.17 10.21
C THR A 128 -5.61 -8.04 9.14
N PHE A 129 -5.06 -8.07 7.92
CA PHE A 129 -5.53 -9.01 6.89
C PHE A 129 -5.37 -10.46 7.35
N GLY A 130 -4.25 -10.79 8.00
CA GLY A 130 -4.04 -12.10 8.60
C GLY A 130 -5.07 -12.45 9.67
N ALA A 131 -5.31 -11.54 10.61
CA ALA A 131 -6.26 -11.72 11.69
C ALA A 131 -7.69 -11.90 11.17
N LEU A 132 -8.10 -11.12 10.18
CA LEU A 132 -9.41 -11.27 9.53
C LEU A 132 -9.56 -12.61 8.81
N ALA A 133 -8.52 -13.04 8.10
CA ALA A 133 -8.58 -14.29 7.33
C ALA A 133 -8.71 -15.56 8.19
N VAL A 134 -8.28 -15.52 9.46
CA VAL A 134 -8.39 -16.66 10.39
C VAL A 134 -9.36 -16.39 11.55
N TYR A 135 -10.20 -15.37 11.43
CA TYR A 135 -11.08 -14.90 12.49
C TYR A 135 -11.98 -16.00 13.05
N GLU A 136 -12.61 -16.82 12.20
CA GLU A 136 -13.53 -17.87 12.60
C GLU A 136 -12.85 -18.96 13.44
N SER A 137 -11.56 -19.22 13.21
CA SER A 137 -10.79 -20.21 13.96
C SER A 137 -10.10 -19.64 15.21
N GLN A 138 -9.84 -18.32 15.25
CA GLN A 138 -9.09 -17.63 16.30
C GLN A 138 -9.77 -16.30 16.70
N PRO A 139 -11.07 -16.26 17.07
CA PRO A 139 -11.82 -15.00 17.18
C PRO A 139 -11.24 -14.05 18.21
N ALA A 140 -10.91 -14.51 19.42
CA ALA A 140 -10.40 -13.67 20.48
C ALA A 140 -9.00 -13.10 20.16
N ALA A 141 -8.11 -13.93 19.64
CA ALA A 141 -6.76 -13.50 19.25
C ALA A 141 -6.79 -12.53 18.07
N SER A 142 -7.63 -12.81 17.07
CA SER A 142 -7.83 -11.95 15.91
C SER A 142 -8.35 -10.57 16.30
N LEU A 143 -9.38 -10.51 17.15
CA LEU A 143 -9.96 -9.26 17.63
C LEU A 143 -8.92 -8.43 18.38
N ALA A 144 -8.16 -9.04 19.30
CA ALA A 144 -7.10 -8.35 20.04
C ALA A 144 -6.02 -7.76 19.11
N LEU A 145 -5.65 -8.46 18.03
CA LEU A 145 -4.70 -7.96 17.04
C LEU A 145 -5.26 -6.79 16.23
N ILE A 146 -6.53 -6.86 15.84
CA ILE A 146 -7.22 -5.79 15.11
C ILE A 146 -7.34 -4.54 15.97
N GLU A 147 -7.79 -4.66 17.22
CA GLU A 147 -7.87 -3.53 18.16
C GLU A 147 -6.50 -2.88 18.40
N ARG A 148 -5.46 -3.70 18.56
CA ARG A 148 -4.08 -3.22 18.67
C ARG A 148 -3.66 -2.44 17.42
N ALA A 149 -3.97 -2.96 16.24
CA ALA A 149 -3.63 -2.33 14.97
C ALA A 149 -4.33 -0.99 14.78
N ILE A 150 -5.63 -0.87 15.12
CA ILE A 150 -6.37 0.39 15.07
C ILE A 150 -5.72 1.46 15.95
N LYS A 151 -5.33 1.11 17.18
CA LYS A 151 -4.66 2.04 18.11
C LYS A 151 -3.27 2.43 17.60
N SER A 152 -2.54 1.48 17.03
CA SER A 152 -1.16 1.68 16.59
C SER A 152 -1.08 2.52 15.31
N ILE A 153 -1.93 2.25 14.30
CA ILE A 153 -1.87 2.95 13.00
C ILE A 153 -2.24 4.44 13.12
N ALA A 154 -2.96 4.82 14.16
CA ALA A 154 -3.24 6.21 14.45
C ALA A 154 -1.96 7.03 14.74
N ILE A 155 -0.84 6.38 15.09
CA ILE A 155 0.43 7.07 15.36
C ILE A 155 1.00 7.65 14.07
N PRO A 156 1.31 6.89 13.01
CA PRO A 156 1.81 7.44 11.75
C PRO A 156 0.76 8.29 11.01
N MET A 157 -0.53 8.10 11.27
CA MET A 157 -1.57 8.93 10.63
C MET A 157 -1.53 10.40 11.08
N LYS A 158 -0.96 10.69 12.24
CA LYS A 158 -0.73 12.08 12.68
C LYS A 158 0.26 12.84 11.79
N GLU A 159 1.09 12.12 11.06
CA GLU A 159 2.10 12.72 10.18
C GLU A 159 1.51 13.34 8.90
N TYR A 160 0.23 13.09 8.61
CA TYR A 160 -0.47 13.77 7.52
C TYR A 160 -0.99 15.16 7.91
N ALA A 161 -1.03 15.47 9.21
CA ALA A 161 -1.50 16.77 9.69
C ALA A 161 -0.52 17.91 9.32
N PRO A 162 -1.03 19.14 9.05
CA PRO A 162 -2.43 19.52 9.06
C PRO A 162 -3.15 19.30 7.71
N ASP A 163 -2.42 19.19 6.59
CA ASP A 163 -2.92 19.40 5.23
C ASP A 163 -2.60 18.26 4.25
N GLY A 164 -2.09 17.14 4.73
CA GLY A 164 -1.80 15.95 3.93
C GLY A 164 -0.36 15.84 3.46
N ASN A 165 0.49 16.79 3.82
CA ASN A 165 1.92 16.69 3.57
C ASN A 165 2.51 15.45 4.24
N TYR A 166 3.27 14.65 3.48
CA TYR A 166 3.88 13.42 4.00
C TYR A 166 5.40 13.52 4.03
N LYS A 167 5.96 13.50 5.25
CA LYS A 167 7.37 13.81 5.51
C LYS A 167 8.40 12.93 4.78
N GLU A 168 8.05 11.68 4.49
CA GLU A 168 8.97 10.71 3.87
C GLU A 168 9.02 10.79 2.34
N GLY A 169 8.24 11.70 1.72
CA GLY A 169 8.24 11.94 0.28
C GLY A 169 7.49 10.88 -0.54
N TYR A 170 7.64 10.99 -1.86
CA TYR A 170 6.86 10.28 -2.87
C TYR A 170 6.82 8.76 -2.72
N SER A 171 7.99 8.11 -2.67
CA SER A 171 8.08 6.64 -2.67
C SER A 171 7.50 6.02 -1.39
N TYR A 172 7.78 6.62 -0.25
CA TYR A 172 7.27 6.13 1.04
C TYR A 172 5.80 6.47 1.26
N TRP A 173 5.32 7.61 0.72
CA TRP A 173 3.88 7.86 0.64
C TRP A 173 3.18 6.74 -0.13
N GLY A 174 3.67 6.44 -1.33
CA GLY A 174 3.13 5.37 -2.15
C GLY A 174 3.06 4.03 -1.41
N TYR A 175 4.09 3.71 -0.65
CA TYR A 175 4.16 2.48 0.12
C TYR A 175 3.28 2.51 1.37
N GLY A 176 3.53 3.44 2.29
CA GLY A 176 2.83 3.50 3.57
C GLY A 176 1.35 3.81 3.42
N THR A 177 1.01 4.83 2.63
CA THR A 177 -0.37 5.26 2.42
C THR A 177 -1.21 4.19 1.71
N SER A 178 -0.65 3.46 0.73
CA SER A 178 -1.39 2.39 0.06
C SER A 178 -1.80 1.27 1.03
N PHE A 179 -0.93 0.89 1.95
CA PHE A 179 -1.26 -0.09 2.98
C PHE A 179 -2.22 0.47 4.02
N ASN A 180 -2.08 1.73 4.40
CA ASN A 180 -3.04 2.41 5.29
C ASN A 180 -4.45 2.44 4.69
N VAL A 181 -4.56 2.77 3.39
CA VAL A 181 -5.83 2.77 2.66
C VAL A 181 -6.45 1.37 2.62
N LEU A 182 -5.65 0.32 2.34
CA LEU A 182 -6.11 -1.07 2.40
C LEU A 182 -6.64 -1.42 3.80
N PHE A 183 -5.93 -1.00 4.84
CA PHE A 183 -6.33 -1.20 6.23
C PHE A 183 -7.68 -0.52 6.54
N ASN A 184 -7.80 0.77 6.25
CA ASN A 184 -9.03 1.54 6.52
C ASN A 184 -10.21 0.96 5.71
N ASN A 185 -9.97 0.61 4.44
CA ASN A 185 -11.00 0.06 3.56
C ASN A 185 -11.52 -1.30 4.05
N VAL A 186 -10.63 -2.20 4.51
CA VAL A 186 -11.08 -3.50 5.00
C VAL A 186 -11.86 -3.38 6.31
N LEU A 187 -11.46 -2.50 7.22
CA LEU A 187 -12.22 -2.24 8.45
C LEU A 187 -13.62 -1.72 8.14
N GLU A 188 -13.72 -0.73 7.25
CA GLU A 188 -15.01 -0.20 6.85
C GLU A 188 -15.91 -1.25 6.20
N LYS A 189 -15.34 -2.13 5.36
CA LYS A 189 -16.11 -3.21 4.71
C LYS A 189 -16.59 -4.28 5.68
N ILE A 190 -15.80 -4.65 6.68
CA ILE A 190 -16.11 -5.75 7.62
C ILE A 190 -16.93 -5.24 8.81
N PHE A 191 -16.57 -4.09 9.38
CA PHE A 191 -17.19 -3.57 10.61
C PHE A 191 -18.19 -2.44 10.37
N GLY A 192 -18.33 -1.96 9.13
CA GLY A 192 -19.18 -0.80 8.80
C GLY A 192 -18.62 0.54 9.30
N THR A 193 -17.39 0.56 9.80
CA THR A 193 -16.73 1.75 10.33
C THR A 193 -15.22 1.67 10.11
N ASP A 194 -14.61 2.81 9.82
CA ASP A 194 -13.16 3.00 9.78
C ASP A 194 -12.57 3.43 11.14
N PHE A 195 -13.38 3.44 12.20
CA PHE A 195 -12.99 3.87 13.54
C PHE A 195 -12.44 5.32 13.58
N ASN A 196 -12.97 6.20 12.74
CA ASN A 196 -12.55 7.60 12.55
C ASN A 196 -11.12 7.78 12.01
N LEU A 197 -10.53 6.76 11.40
CA LEU A 197 -9.19 6.86 10.83
C LEU A 197 -9.17 7.78 9.61
N ASN A 198 -10.19 7.71 8.74
CA ASN A 198 -10.26 8.61 7.59
C ASN A 198 -10.44 10.09 7.97
N SER A 199 -10.95 10.34 9.17
CA SER A 199 -11.16 11.70 9.71
C SER A 199 -9.93 12.29 10.40
N GLN A 200 -8.80 11.55 10.44
CA GLN A 200 -7.55 12.11 10.98
C GLN A 200 -7.11 13.32 10.15
N PRO A 201 -6.65 14.41 10.83
CA PRO A 201 -6.27 15.64 10.14
C PRO A 201 -5.24 15.39 9.01
N GLY A 202 -5.51 15.94 7.84
CA GLY A 202 -4.65 15.83 6.65
C GLY A 202 -4.76 14.50 5.88
N PHE A 203 -5.36 13.44 6.44
CA PHE A 203 -5.35 12.13 5.77
C PHE A 203 -6.10 12.14 4.43
N MET A 204 -7.29 12.71 4.36
CA MET A 204 -8.02 12.76 3.09
C MET A 204 -7.44 13.78 2.11
N GLN A 205 -6.75 14.81 2.60
CA GLN A 205 -6.07 15.82 1.77
C GLN A 205 -4.77 15.32 1.14
N THR A 206 -4.19 14.22 1.67
CA THR A 206 -2.87 13.74 1.23
C THR A 206 -2.83 13.26 -0.22
N ALA A 207 -3.98 12.95 -0.82
CA ALA A 207 -4.05 12.64 -2.25
C ALA A 207 -3.64 13.84 -3.12
N SER A 208 -4.07 15.05 -2.76
CA SER A 208 -3.66 16.27 -3.44
C SER A 208 -2.16 16.54 -3.28
N PHE A 209 -1.59 16.29 -2.10
CA PHE A 209 -0.14 16.34 -1.93
C PHE A 209 0.57 15.43 -2.92
N TYR A 210 0.19 14.15 -2.97
CA TYR A 210 0.84 13.16 -3.83
C TYR A 210 0.76 13.55 -5.32
N GLU A 211 -0.42 13.96 -5.78
CA GLU A 211 -0.63 14.37 -7.15
C GLU A 211 0.26 15.57 -7.51
N ASN A 212 0.38 16.55 -6.61
CA ASN A 212 1.20 17.75 -6.82
C ASN A 212 2.70 17.48 -6.80
N LEU A 213 3.18 16.37 -6.23
CA LEU A 213 4.58 15.98 -6.32
C LEU A 213 5.03 15.66 -7.75
N ILE A 214 4.12 15.33 -8.65
CA ILE A 214 4.46 14.91 -10.01
C ILE A 214 4.57 16.15 -10.92
N GLY A 215 5.75 16.38 -11.47
CA GLY A 215 5.98 17.44 -12.44
C GLY A 215 5.39 17.13 -13.84
N PRO A 216 5.36 18.12 -14.76
CA PRO A 216 4.81 17.96 -16.11
C PRO A 216 5.52 16.91 -16.97
N SER A 217 6.77 16.59 -16.65
CA SER A 217 7.55 15.51 -17.26
C SER A 217 7.09 14.11 -16.85
N GLY A 218 6.19 14.00 -15.86
CA GLY A 218 5.79 12.76 -15.20
C GLY A 218 6.79 12.29 -14.13
N GLN A 219 7.83 13.07 -13.82
CA GLN A 219 8.79 12.77 -12.76
C GLN A 219 8.32 13.36 -11.43
N PRO A 220 8.53 12.67 -10.30
CA PRO A 220 8.23 13.24 -9.00
C PRO A 220 9.26 14.28 -8.58
N PHE A 221 8.84 15.24 -7.78
CA PHE A 221 9.75 16.05 -6.98
C PHE A 221 10.40 15.14 -5.95
N SER A 222 11.66 14.82 -6.21
CA SER A 222 12.41 13.81 -5.49
C SER A 222 13.16 14.43 -4.31
N TYR A 223 12.60 14.30 -3.11
CA TYR A 223 13.27 14.61 -1.85
C TYR A 223 13.17 13.42 -0.89
N SER A 224 13.92 13.44 0.20
CA SER A 224 14.09 12.29 1.09
C SER A 224 14.63 11.07 0.33
N ASP A 225 14.42 9.86 0.82
CA ASP A 225 14.83 8.62 0.12
C ASP A 225 13.87 8.28 -1.03
N CYS A 226 13.55 9.26 -1.86
CA CYS A 226 12.68 9.07 -3.02
C CYS A 226 13.44 8.36 -4.14
N GLY A 227 12.91 7.22 -4.59
CA GLY A 227 13.34 6.59 -5.84
C GLY A 227 12.82 7.30 -7.08
N GLY A 228 13.06 6.72 -8.24
CA GLY A 228 12.44 7.16 -9.50
C GLY A 228 10.95 6.86 -9.55
N ILE A 229 10.34 7.06 -10.73
CA ILE A 229 8.90 6.82 -10.92
C ILE A 229 8.56 5.36 -10.61
N GLU A 230 7.65 5.16 -9.68
CA GLU A 230 7.11 3.84 -9.36
C GLU A 230 5.89 3.46 -10.23
N GLY A 231 5.37 4.40 -10.99
CA GLY A 231 4.19 4.21 -11.84
C GLY A 231 2.87 4.41 -11.11
N LEU A 232 1.85 3.67 -11.54
CA LEU A 232 0.48 3.77 -11.03
C LEU A 232 0.40 3.59 -9.51
N GLN A 233 -0.33 4.49 -8.83
CA GLN A 233 -0.57 4.41 -7.39
C GLN A 233 -2.00 3.96 -7.07
N PRO A 234 -2.17 2.73 -6.60
CA PRO A 234 -3.49 2.18 -6.28
C PRO A 234 -4.29 3.02 -5.27
N ALA A 235 -3.62 3.60 -4.26
CA ALA A 235 -4.29 4.43 -3.26
C ALA A 235 -5.05 5.62 -3.87
N MET A 236 -4.55 6.21 -4.96
CA MET A 236 -5.20 7.34 -5.63
C MET A 236 -6.60 6.99 -6.14
N PHE A 237 -6.81 5.74 -6.57
CA PHE A 237 -8.15 5.28 -6.99
C PHE A 237 -9.12 5.22 -5.81
N TRP A 238 -8.66 4.81 -4.63
CA TRP A 238 -9.47 4.83 -3.42
C TRP A 238 -9.82 6.26 -3.00
N PHE A 239 -8.85 7.17 -2.99
CA PHE A 239 -9.11 8.58 -2.67
C PHE A 239 -10.09 9.21 -3.65
N ALA A 240 -9.92 8.98 -4.95
CA ALA A 240 -10.80 9.49 -5.98
C ALA A 240 -12.25 9.00 -5.80
N ASP A 241 -12.44 7.72 -5.46
CA ASP A 241 -13.76 7.17 -5.15
C ASP A 241 -14.33 7.75 -3.85
N LYS A 242 -13.55 7.81 -2.79
CA LYS A 242 -14.00 8.32 -1.48
C LYS A 242 -14.36 9.80 -1.51
N LEU A 243 -13.55 10.62 -2.16
CA LEU A 243 -13.75 12.07 -2.28
C LEU A 243 -14.72 12.44 -3.40
N LYS A 244 -15.11 11.47 -4.24
CA LYS A 244 -15.90 11.71 -5.46
C LYS A 244 -15.24 12.74 -6.39
N ASP A 245 -13.93 12.70 -6.43
CA ASP A 245 -13.11 13.59 -7.24
C ASP A 245 -12.23 12.81 -8.23
N PRO A 246 -12.71 12.54 -9.45
CA PRO A 246 -11.93 11.86 -10.48
C PRO A 246 -10.69 12.63 -10.92
N SER A 247 -10.57 13.94 -10.66
CA SER A 247 -9.40 14.73 -11.09
C SER A 247 -8.12 14.25 -10.43
N LEU A 248 -8.20 13.67 -9.22
CA LEU A 248 -7.09 13.01 -8.53
C LEU A 248 -6.44 11.87 -9.32
N LEU A 249 -7.10 11.38 -10.37
CA LEU A 249 -6.56 10.35 -11.25
C LEU A 249 -5.96 10.92 -12.53
N PHE A 250 -5.73 12.23 -12.63
CA PHE A 250 -5.22 12.83 -13.85
C PHE A 250 -3.81 12.28 -14.22
N ILE A 251 -2.91 12.21 -13.28
CA ILE A 251 -1.57 11.64 -13.47
C ILE A 251 -1.64 10.14 -13.75
N GLU A 252 -2.47 9.41 -13.01
CA GLU A 252 -2.69 7.96 -13.21
C GLU A 252 -3.19 7.66 -14.63
N LYS A 253 -4.12 8.48 -15.15
CA LYS A 253 -4.60 8.40 -16.53
C LYS A 253 -3.46 8.62 -17.53
N LYS A 254 -2.57 9.59 -17.28
CA LYS A 254 -1.40 9.84 -18.14
C LYS A 254 -0.45 8.64 -18.13
N TYR A 255 -0.19 8.06 -16.98
CA TYR A 255 0.63 6.85 -16.87
C TYR A 255 0.02 5.66 -17.64
N LEU A 256 -1.28 5.44 -17.54
CA LEU A 256 -1.97 4.39 -18.28
C LEU A 256 -1.94 4.60 -19.81
N GLN A 257 -1.87 5.84 -20.28
CA GLN A 257 -1.78 6.19 -21.70
C GLN A 257 -0.38 6.06 -22.28
N THR A 258 0.64 5.92 -21.44
CA THR A 258 2.03 5.77 -21.90
C THR A 258 2.45 4.31 -21.82
N SER A 259 3.21 3.83 -22.81
CA SER A 259 3.80 2.49 -22.78
C SER A 259 5.03 2.39 -21.85
N LYS A 260 5.39 3.47 -21.19
CA LYS A 260 6.61 3.55 -20.34
C LYS A 260 6.49 2.75 -19.04
N PHE A 261 5.28 2.52 -18.55
CA PHE A 261 5.05 1.86 -17.27
C PHE A 261 4.49 0.44 -17.43
N ASN A 262 5.15 -0.51 -16.80
CA ASN A 262 4.62 -1.86 -16.70
C ASN A 262 3.64 -1.94 -15.52
N VAL A 263 2.40 -1.54 -15.74
CA VAL A 263 1.35 -1.59 -14.71
C VAL A 263 1.17 -2.97 -14.07
N LYS A 264 1.50 -4.05 -14.81
CA LYS A 264 1.43 -5.44 -14.32
C LYS A 264 2.49 -5.76 -13.27
N SER A 265 3.50 -4.92 -13.09
CA SER A 265 4.49 -5.05 -12.01
C SER A 265 3.95 -4.56 -10.66
N ASN A 266 2.92 -3.73 -10.66
CA ASN A 266 2.32 -3.23 -9.42
C ASN A 266 1.52 -4.33 -8.72
N ARG A 267 2.00 -4.76 -7.56
CA ARG A 267 1.40 -5.85 -6.77
C ARG A 267 0.00 -5.55 -6.23
N LEU A 268 -0.37 -4.28 -6.13
CA LEU A 268 -1.67 -3.82 -5.64
C LEU A 268 -2.63 -3.41 -6.77
N LEU A 269 -2.28 -3.67 -8.04
CA LEU A 269 -3.15 -3.33 -9.18
C LEU A 269 -4.58 -3.88 -9.05
N PRO A 270 -4.82 -5.11 -8.55
CA PRO A 270 -6.20 -5.59 -8.36
C PRO A 270 -7.02 -4.70 -7.42
N ALA A 271 -6.42 -4.10 -6.39
CA ALA A 271 -7.11 -3.13 -5.53
C ALA A 271 -7.49 -1.86 -6.31
N ALA A 272 -6.57 -1.31 -7.11
CA ALA A 272 -6.88 -0.17 -7.98
C ALA A 272 -8.05 -0.49 -8.93
N MET A 273 -8.10 -1.69 -9.49
CA MET A 273 -9.20 -2.12 -10.38
C MET A 273 -10.55 -2.20 -9.65
N LEU A 274 -10.55 -2.62 -8.37
CA LEU A 274 -11.76 -2.62 -7.54
C LEU A 274 -12.23 -1.19 -7.23
N TRP A 275 -11.32 -0.29 -6.88
CA TRP A 275 -11.65 1.10 -6.55
C TRP A 275 -11.97 1.96 -7.77
N ALA A 276 -11.45 1.61 -8.95
CA ALA A 276 -11.79 2.28 -10.21
C ALA A 276 -13.23 2.01 -10.68
N ASN A 277 -13.94 1.05 -10.06
CA ASN A 277 -15.29 0.71 -10.45
C ASN A 277 -16.24 1.90 -10.26
N GLY A 278 -16.90 2.31 -11.34
CA GLY A 278 -17.78 3.47 -11.36
C GLY A 278 -17.11 4.80 -11.70
N ILE A 279 -15.77 4.85 -11.84
CA ILE A 279 -15.06 6.05 -12.28
C ILE A 279 -14.95 6.04 -13.80
N SER A 280 -15.57 7.04 -14.45
CA SER A 280 -15.45 7.20 -15.91
C SER A 280 -14.17 7.93 -16.30
N VAL A 281 -13.42 7.38 -17.24
CA VAL A 281 -12.20 8.01 -17.79
C VAL A 281 -12.50 9.42 -18.37
N LYS A 282 -13.74 9.66 -18.83
CA LYS A 282 -14.18 10.97 -19.36
C LYS A 282 -14.26 12.04 -18.28
N ASP A 283 -14.48 11.64 -17.02
CA ASP A 283 -14.63 12.56 -15.90
C ASP A 283 -13.26 12.93 -15.29
N ILE A 284 -12.19 12.20 -15.65
CA ILE A 284 -10.82 12.50 -15.23
C ILE A 284 -10.32 13.70 -16.04
N LYS A 285 -10.38 14.89 -15.44
CA LYS A 285 -9.94 16.16 -16.01
C LYS A 285 -8.68 16.68 -15.33
N GLU A 286 -8.02 17.62 -15.97
CA GLU A 286 -6.88 18.33 -15.39
C GLU A 286 -7.31 19.06 -14.12
N PRO A 287 -6.59 18.91 -12.98
CA PRO A 287 -6.91 19.63 -11.75
C PRO A 287 -6.75 21.14 -11.92
N ALA A 288 -7.63 21.89 -11.27
CA ALA A 288 -7.60 23.35 -11.31
C ALA A 288 -6.44 23.96 -10.50
N GLN A 289 -6.02 23.25 -9.44
CA GLN A 289 -4.98 23.72 -8.53
C GLN A 289 -3.62 23.77 -9.23
N LYS A 290 -2.93 24.91 -9.12
CA LYS A 290 -1.60 25.14 -9.70
C LYS A 290 -0.52 25.39 -8.64
N ILE A 291 -0.91 25.63 -7.40
CA ILE A 291 -0.02 25.84 -6.26
C ILE A 291 -0.50 24.96 -5.12
N TRP A 292 0.40 24.20 -4.55
CA TRP A 292 0.17 23.41 -3.37
C TRP A 292 1.24 23.69 -2.32
N ASN A 293 0.82 23.98 -1.09
CA ASN A 293 1.71 24.25 0.04
C ASN A 293 1.40 23.26 1.16
N GLY A 294 2.43 22.62 1.72
CA GLY A 294 2.34 21.74 2.85
C GLY A 294 3.03 22.31 4.08
N ASN A 295 2.34 22.28 5.21
CA ASN A 295 2.79 22.83 6.49
C ASN A 295 3.12 21.75 7.54
N GLY A 296 3.34 20.53 7.13
CA GLY A 296 3.67 19.42 8.03
C GLY A 296 5.12 19.43 8.52
N GLY A 297 5.59 18.30 9.02
CA GLY A 297 6.94 18.15 9.56
C GLY A 297 8.08 18.29 8.54
N ASN A 298 7.78 18.28 7.25
CA ASN A 298 8.74 18.46 6.16
C ASN A 298 8.08 19.32 5.08
N GLU A 299 8.05 20.64 5.32
CA GLU A 299 7.34 21.61 4.50
C GLU A 299 7.82 21.59 3.04
N VAL A 300 6.87 21.58 2.11
CA VAL A 300 7.13 21.64 0.67
C VAL A 300 6.11 22.52 -0.03
N THR A 301 6.55 23.17 -1.11
CA THR A 301 5.68 23.94 -2.00
C THR A 301 5.87 23.44 -3.43
N MET A 302 4.78 23.18 -4.12
CA MET A 302 4.79 22.84 -5.55
C MET A 302 3.98 23.89 -6.32
N MET A 303 4.55 24.40 -7.42
CA MET A 303 3.93 25.38 -8.29
C MET A 303 4.06 24.94 -9.74
N ARG A 304 3.06 25.20 -10.55
CA ARG A 304 3.08 24.85 -11.97
C ARG A 304 2.27 25.81 -12.82
N THR A 305 2.66 25.98 -14.08
CA THR A 305 1.87 26.73 -15.06
C THR A 305 0.73 25.88 -15.63
N SER A 306 0.98 24.58 -15.84
CA SER A 306 -0.04 23.58 -16.19
C SER A 306 0.42 22.17 -15.77
N TRP A 307 -0.45 21.16 -15.93
CA TRP A 307 -0.19 19.82 -15.38
C TRP A 307 0.59 18.91 -16.31
N TRP A 308 0.40 19.02 -17.61
CA TRP A 308 1.00 18.11 -18.56
C TRP A 308 1.19 18.75 -19.92
N GLY A 309 2.36 18.49 -20.55
CA GLY A 309 2.73 18.99 -21.87
C GLY A 309 4.24 19.05 -22.03
N GLY A 310 4.78 19.95 -22.77
CA GLY A 310 6.21 20.05 -23.06
C GLY A 310 6.81 21.45 -22.86
N LYS A 311 6.04 22.41 -22.38
CA LYS A 311 6.45 23.81 -22.19
C LYS A 311 6.09 24.37 -20.83
N GLU A 312 5.64 23.51 -19.93
CA GLU A 312 5.21 23.88 -18.60
C GLU A 312 6.42 24.14 -17.69
N ILE A 313 6.25 25.12 -16.81
CA ILE A 313 7.17 25.37 -15.72
C ILE A 313 6.63 24.67 -14.49
N TYR A 314 7.49 23.96 -13.80
CA TYR A 314 7.22 23.35 -12.51
C TYR A 314 8.33 23.75 -11.54
N VAL A 315 7.94 24.13 -10.34
CA VAL A 315 8.87 24.41 -9.25
C VAL A 315 8.44 23.59 -8.05
N GLY A 316 9.30 22.71 -7.58
CA GLY A 316 9.18 22.05 -6.29
C GLY A 316 10.21 22.67 -5.34
N TYR A 317 9.78 23.22 -4.22
CA TYR A 317 10.65 23.80 -3.18
C TYR A 317 10.50 23.00 -1.89
N LYS A 318 11.63 22.68 -1.27
CA LYS A 318 11.69 21.97 0.01
C LYS A 318 12.17 22.92 1.11
N GLY A 319 11.31 23.16 2.07
CA GLY A 319 11.63 23.74 3.37
C GLY A 319 11.83 22.66 4.43
N GLY A 320 11.31 22.87 5.61
CA GLY A 320 11.18 21.90 6.67
C GLY A 320 12.49 21.47 7.35
N SER A 321 12.41 20.42 8.11
CA SER A 321 13.49 19.91 8.95
C SER A 321 14.21 18.70 8.32
N PRO A 322 15.54 18.62 8.39
CA PRO A 322 16.28 17.41 8.03
C PRO A 322 16.12 16.27 9.07
N SER A 323 15.57 16.57 10.25
CA SER A 323 15.44 15.62 11.37
C SER A 323 14.14 14.79 11.32
N VAL A 324 13.66 14.48 10.11
CA VAL A 324 12.52 13.60 9.90
C VAL A 324 12.98 12.22 9.41
N SER A 325 12.11 11.20 9.51
CA SER A 325 12.39 9.89 8.95
C SER A 325 12.71 10.02 7.46
N HIS A 326 13.82 9.39 7.00
CA HIS A 326 14.34 9.51 5.64
C HIS A 326 14.69 10.95 5.21
N GLY A 327 14.83 11.89 6.15
CA GLY A 327 15.19 13.28 5.86
C GLY A 327 16.63 13.42 5.39
N HIS A 328 16.87 14.37 4.49
CA HIS A 328 18.20 14.77 4.02
C HIS A 328 18.48 16.21 4.43
N MET A 329 19.76 16.59 4.46
CA MET A 329 20.18 17.98 4.72
C MET A 329 20.05 18.83 3.47
N ASP A 330 18.82 18.97 2.97
CA ASP A 330 18.48 19.58 1.68
C ASP A 330 17.38 20.64 1.79
N ALA A 331 17.18 21.20 3.00
CA ALA A 331 16.30 22.35 3.21
C ALA A 331 16.76 23.55 2.36
N GLY A 332 15.81 24.16 1.64
CA GLY A 332 16.09 25.24 0.68
C GLY A 332 16.37 24.74 -0.74
N SER A 333 16.41 23.41 -0.97
CA SER A 333 16.55 22.87 -2.32
C SER A 333 15.27 23.06 -3.15
N PHE A 334 15.45 23.11 -4.47
CA PHE A 334 14.33 23.23 -5.43
C PHE A 334 14.65 22.52 -6.74
N VAL A 335 13.65 22.27 -7.51
CA VAL A 335 13.71 21.77 -8.89
C VAL A 335 12.89 22.65 -9.81
#